data_9ff19ae5182db8e337ef949f801fadbd
#
_entry.id   9ff19ae5182db8e337ef949f801fadbd
#
_cell.length_a   1.000
_cell.length_b   1.000
_cell.length_c   1.000
_cell.angle_alpha   90.00
_cell.angle_beta   90.00
_cell.angle_gamma   90.00
#
_symmetry.space_group_name_H-M   'P 1'
#
loop_
_entity.id
_entity.type
_entity.pdbx_description
1 polymer ?
#
loop_
_entity_poly.entity_id
_entity_poly.type
_entity_poly.pdbx_seq_one_letter_code
_entity_poly.pdbx_strand_id
1 'polypeptide(L)'
;SIAILTVVINVIIFPLTLRQTRSTKRMQDAQSDIKALQKKHKDNKEELNKAMAAMYKEKGINPLGCILPLIVQMPIWFALFRVLREPLSFIPGTSLLFKDLENSTSLTFFNMDLQIPPSEVSEWIERVPYLVLILFVILTALYQQQQITKKSNNSNNPQAQQMQMIGKVMPIFFGFISWTLPTGLVVYFLTGNIFRIGQQALIVKLDDREETKKENTKN
;
A
#
# COMPACT_ATOMS: atom_id res chain seq x y z
N SER A 1 17.21 -11.57 -4.69
CA SER A 1 16.53 -10.54 -5.49
C SER A 1 15.42 -9.89 -4.67
N ILE A 2 15.36 -8.54 -4.66
CA ILE A 2 14.37 -7.73 -3.91
C ILE A 2 12.93 -8.14 -4.27
N ALA A 3 12.65 -8.38 -5.55
CA ALA A 3 11.33 -8.79 -6.01
C ALA A 3 10.84 -10.11 -5.39
N ILE A 4 11.72 -11.12 -5.32
CA ILE A 4 11.38 -12.41 -4.69
C ILE A 4 11.09 -12.22 -3.20
N LEU A 5 11.94 -11.49 -2.49
CA LEU A 5 11.74 -11.15 -1.08
C LEU A 5 10.40 -10.44 -0.88
N THR A 6 10.08 -9.47 -1.74
CA THR A 6 8.81 -8.73 -1.69
C THR A 6 7.62 -9.66 -1.85
N VAL A 7 7.67 -10.59 -2.81
CA VAL A 7 6.60 -11.58 -3.02
C VAL A 7 6.44 -12.47 -1.80
N VAL A 8 7.53 -13.02 -1.25
CA VAL A 8 7.50 -13.87 -0.05
C VAL A 8 6.87 -13.13 1.13
N ILE A 9 7.30 -11.90 1.40
CA ILE A 9 6.73 -11.07 2.48
C ILE A 9 5.23 -10.87 2.26
N ASN A 10 4.81 -10.50 1.04
CA ASN A 10 3.40 -10.26 0.74
C ASN A 10 2.54 -11.53 0.83
N VAL A 11 3.10 -12.71 0.50
CA VAL A 11 2.42 -14.01 0.69
C VAL A 11 2.23 -14.31 2.17
N ILE A 12 3.25 -14.09 3.01
CA ILE A 12 3.15 -14.28 4.46
C ILE A 12 2.09 -13.35 5.07
N ILE A 13 2.03 -12.10 4.61
CA ILE A 13 1.08 -11.08 5.10
C ILE A 13 -0.32 -11.25 4.47
N PHE A 14 -0.47 -12.12 3.45
CA PHE A 14 -1.73 -12.27 2.71
C PHE A 14 -2.98 -12.46 3.60
N PRO A 15 -3.01 -13.35 4.61
CA PRO A 15 -4.19 -13.52 5.46
C PRO A 15 -4.57 -12.23 6.20
N LEU A 16 -3.58 -11.42 6.58
CA LEU A 16 -3.81 -10.12 7.21
C LEU A 16 -4.40 -9.12 6.19
N THR A 17 -3.82 -9.05 4.99
CA THR A 17 -4.30 -8.21 3.90
C THR A 17 -5.74 -8.55 3.48
N LEU A 18 -6.09 -9.84 3.45
CA LEU A 18 -7.45 -10.31 3.17
C LEU A 18 -8.46 -9.75 4.17
N ARG A 19 -8.17 -9.87 5.47
CA ARG A 19 -9.03 -9.32 6.54
C ARG A 19 -9.18 -7.80 6.42
N GLN A 20 -8.11 -7.10 6.08
CA GLN A 20 -8.10 -5.65 5.89
C GLN A 20 -8.95 -5.23 4.68
N THR A 21 -8.79 -5.89 3.55
CA THR A 21 -9.56 -5.59 2.33
C THR A 21 -11.06 -5.80 2.59
N ARG A 22 -11.43 -6.88 3.26
CA ARG A 22 -12.83 -7.12 3.66
C ARG A 22 -13.34 -6.07 4.66
N SER A 23 -12.52 -5.63 5.61
CA SER A 23 -12.86 -4.54 6.53
C SER A 23 -13.06 -3.21 5.80
N THR A 24 -12.18 -2.89 4.85
CA THR A 24 -12.29 -1.68 4.00
C THR A 24 -13.56 -1.73 3.13
N LYS A 25 -13.90 -2.89 2.55
CA LYS A 25 -15.15 -3.07 1.79
C LYS A 25 -16.37 -2.79 2.68
N ARG A 26 -16.43 -3.37 3.89
CA ARG A 26 -17.52 -3.11 4.85
C ARG A 26 -17.64 -1.63 5.24
N MET A 27 -16.50 -0.95 5.42
CA MET A 27 -16.48 0.50 5.70
C MET A 27 -17.03 1.30 4.52
N GLN A 28 -16.72 0.90 3.28
CA GLN A 28 -17.27 1.53 2.07
C GLN A 28 -18.77 1.30 1.93
N ASP A 29 -19.23 0.09 2.21
CA ASP A 29 -20.65 -0.25 2.15
C ASP A 29 -21.47 0.50 3.23
N ALA A 30 -20.84 0.80 4.39
CA ALA A 30 -21.46 1.59 5.47
C ALA A 30 -21.44 3.11 5.22
N GLN A 31 -20.86 3.62 4.14
CA GLN A 31 -20.76 5.07 3.91
C GLN A 31 -22.12 5.78 3.80
N SER A 32 -23.14 5.11 3.27
CA SER A 32 -24.50 5.66 3.23
C SER A 32 -25.05 5.92 4.63
N ASP A 33 -24.83 4.98 5.56
CA ASP A 33 -25.32 5.09 6.93
C ASP A 33 -24.52 6.11 7.73
N ILE A 34 -23.21 6.17 7.50
CA ILE A 34 -22.34 7.22 8.07
C ILE A 34 -22.88 8.60 7.68
N LYS A 35 -23.26 8.80 6.41
CA LYS A 35 -23.83 10.07 5.93
C LYS A 35 -25.19 10.38 6.57
N ALA A 36 -26.04 9.37 6.73
CA ALA A 36 -27.33 9.54 7.38
C ALA A 36 -27.15 9.97 8.84
N LEU A 37 -26.24 9.34 9.59
CA LEU A 37 -25.92 9.70 10.96
C LEU A 37 -25.34 11.12 11.07
N GLN A 38 -24.44 11.49 10.16
CA GLN A 38 -23.85 12.84 10.14
C GLN A 38 -24.88 13.93 9.84
N LYS A 39 -25.85 13.66 8.96
CA LYS A 39 -26.97 14.58 8.72
C LYS A 39 -27.88 14.68 9.93
N LYS A 40 -28.18 13.56 10.59
CA LYS A 40 -29.08 13.51 11.74
C LYS A 40 -28.51 14.21 12.97
N HIS A 41 -27.20 14.09 13.21
CA HIS A 41 -26.53 14.64 14.40
C HIS A 41 -25.55 15.77 14.04
N LYS A 42 -25.89 16.60 13.04
CA LYS A 42 -25.02 17.66 12.50
C LYS A 42 -24.57 18.66 13.58
N ASP A 43 -25.45 18.96 14.52
CA ASP A 43 -25.25 20.00 15.54
C ASP A 43 -24.74 19.43 16.87
N ASN A 44 -24.68 18.09 17.03
CA ASN A 44 -24.22 17.45 18.26
C ASN A 44 -23.13 16.40 17.97
N LYS A 45 -21.87 16.81 18.07
CA LYS A 45 -20.71 15.96 17.82
C LYS A 45 -20.61 14.77 18.78
N GLU A 46 -21.07 14.92 20.01
CA GLU A 46 -21.01 13.85 21.02
C GLU A 46 -21.99 12.72 20.67
N GLU A 47 -23.23 13.07 20.33
CA GLU A 47 -24.23 12.10 19.86
C GLU A 47 -23.80 11.46 18.54
N LEU A 48 -23.23 12.21 17.62
CA LEU A 48 -22.68 11.67 16.38
C LEU A 48 -21.61 10.60 16.65
N ASN A 49 -20.66 10.88 17.54
CA ASN A 49 -19.60 9.92 17.88
C ASN A 49 -20.16 8.66 18.54
N LYS A 50 -21.14 8.79 19.45
CA LYS A 50 -21.83 7.66 20.08
C LYS A 50 -22.59 6.81 19.05
N ALA A 51 -23.35 7.45 18.15
CA ALA A 51 -24.11 6.78 17.10
C ALA A 51 -23.18 6.09 16.09
N MET A 52 -22.08 6.72 15.71
CA MET A 52 -21.06 6.14 14.84
C MET A 52 -20.38 4.91 15.49
N ALA A 53 -20.01 5.01 16.77
CA ALA A 53 -19.42 3.88 17.51
C ALA A 53 -20.38 2.69 17.61
N ALA A 54 -21.67 2.95 17.87
CA ALA A 54 -22.70 1.93 17.91
C ALA A 54 -22.86 1.23 16.53
N MET A 55 -22.95 2.02 15.46
CA MET A 55 -23.05 1.49 14.08
C MET A 55 -21.82 0.64 13.70
N TYR A 56 -20.60 1.10 14.02
CA TYR A 56 -19.38 0.32 13.74
C TYR A 56 -19.38 -1.00 14.48
N LYS A 57 -19.83 -1.01 15.74
CA LYS A 57 -19.95 -2.23 16.57
C LYS A 57 -20.99 -3.18 15.96
N GLU A 58 -22.17 -2.68 15.60
CA GLU A 58 -23.25 -3.45 15.00
C GLU A 58 -22.85 -4.10 13.68
N LYS A 59 -22.17 -3.35 12.80
CA LYS A 59 -21.71 -3.82 11.50
C LYS A 59 -20.37 -4.58 11.54
N GLY A 60 -19.75 -4.73 12.71
CA GLY A 60 -18.45 -5.39 12.85
C GLY A 60 -17.34 -4.67 12.08
N ILE A 61 -17.40 -3.33 11.98
CA ILE A 61 -16.44 -2.50 11.28
C ILE A 61 -15.39 -2.03 12.28
N ASN A 62 -14.12 -2.32 11.97
CA ASN A 62 -13.00 -1.76 12.75
C ASN A 62 -12.36 -0.59 11.97
N PRO A 63 -12.54 0.66 12.41
CA PRO A 63 -11.96 1.82 11.73
C PRO A 63 -10.42 1.85 11.78
N LEU A 64 -9.82 1.19 12.78
CA LEU A 64 -8.36 1.08 12.90
C LEU A 64 -7.76 0.00 11.99
N GLY A 65 -8.59 -0.85 11.38
CA GLY A 65 -8.15 -1.91 10.47
C GLY A 65 -7.36 -1.40 9.26
N CYS A 66 -7.59 -0.16 8.82
CA CYS A 66 -6.85 0.45 7.72
C CYS A 66 -5.43 0.93 8.12
N ILE A 67 -5.13 1.10 9.40
CA ILE A 67 -3.79 1.51 9.90
C ILE A 67 -2.87 0.31 10.09
N LEU A 68 -3.43 -0.87 10.33
CA LEU A 68 -2.68 -2.08 10.59
C LEU A 68 -1.65 -2.45 9.50
N PRO A 69 -1.93 -2.30 8.18
CA PRO A 69 -0.92 -2.51 7.14
C PRO A 69 0.29 -1.60 7.30
N LEU A 70 0.05 -0.34 7.64
CA LEU A 70 1.12 0.63 7.82
C LEU A 70 2.04 0.25 8.99
N ILE A 71 1.46 -0.20 10.10
CA ILE A 71 2.23 -0.64 11.28
C ILE A 71 3.11 -1.86 10.94
N VAL A 72 2.57 -2.84 10.21
CA VAL A 72 3.32 -4.03 9.79
C VAL A 72 4.37 -3.69 8.73
N GLN A 73 4.07 -2.73 7.87
CA GLN A 73 4.95 -2.29 6.78
C GLN A 73 6.20 -1.55 7.29
N MET A 74 6.08 -0.77 8.38
CA MET A 74 7.17 0.08 8.88
C MET A 74 8.43 -0.71 9.25
N PRO A 75 8.37 -1.80 10.06
CA PRO A 75 9.56 -2.60 10.37
C PRO A 75 10.24 -3.18 9.11
N ILE A 76 9.45 -3.63 8.14
CA ILE A 76 9.94 -4.19 6.88
C ILE A 76 10.71 -3.12 6.10
N TRP A 77 10.15 -1.91 6.03
CA TRP A 77 10.77 -0.79 5.35
C TRP A 77 12.10 -0.39 6.00
N PHE A 78 12.14 -0.25 7.33
CA PHE A 78 13.36 0.06 8.06
C PHE A 78 14.43 -1.02 7.90
N ALA A 79 14.05 -2.29 7.96
CA ALA A 79 14.98 -3.40 7.76
C ALA A 79 15.58 -3.36 6.35
N LEU A 80 14.73 -3.19 5.33
CA LEU A 80 15.17 -3.14 3.93
C LEU A 80 16.06 -1.91 3.66
N PHE A 81 15.69 -0.75 4.20
CA PHE A 81 16.49 0.48 4.11
C PHE A 81 17.89 0.27 4.67
N ARG A 82 17.99 -0.37 5.83
CA ARG A 82 19.28 -0.62 6.50
C ARG A 82 20.12 -1.63 5.71
N VAL A 83 19.52 -2.71 5.23
CA VAL A 83 20.22 -3.71 4.41
C VAL A 83 20.73 -3.12 3.09
N LEU A 84 19.98 -2.22 2.48
CA LEU A 84 20.43 -1.56 1.23
C LEU A 84 21.55 -0.55 1.44
N ARG A 85 21.53 0.16 2.57
CA ARG A 85 22.57 1.13 2.90
C ARG A 85 23.89 0.49 3.34
N GLU A 86 23.79 -0.61 4.06
CA GLU A 86 24.96 -1.27 4.67
C GLU A 86 24.91 -2.80 4.40
N PRO A 87 24.92 -3.26 3.13
CA PRO A 87 24.72 -4.67 2.81
C PRO A 87 25.77 -5.59 3.43
N LEU A 88 27.02 -5.15 3.50
CA LEU A 88 28.13 -5.94 4.06
C LEU A 88 27.98 -6.21 5.56
N SER A 89 27.24 -5.37 6.29
CA SER A 89 27.00 -5.56 7.73
C SER A 89 26.11 -6.76 8.06
N PHE A 90 25.34 -7.23 7.07
CA PHE A 90 24.34 -8.32 7.23
C PHE A 90 24.73 -9.62 6.55
N ILE A 91 25.83 -9.63 5.79
CA ILE A 91 26.28 -10.80 5.03
C ILE A 91 27.53 -11.39 5.70
N PRO A 92 27.56 -12.71 5.99
CA PRO A 92 28.77 -13.32 6.56
C PRO A 92 29.97 -13.13 5.63
N GLY A 93 31.10 -12.68 6.18
CA GLY A 93 32.35 -12.41 5.42
C GLY A 93 32.93 -13.61 4.69
N THR A 94 32.49 -14.83 5.04
CA THR A 94 32.88 -16.07 4.39
C THR A 94 32.03 -16.42 3.14
N SER A 95 30.94 -15.68 2.89
CA SER A 95 30.05 -15.94 1.76
C SER A 95 30.64 -15.45 0.44
N LEU A 96 30.35 -16.15 -0.65
CA LEU A 96 30.68 -15.69 -2.01
C LEU A 96 30.04 -14.33 -2.30
N LEU A 97 28.82 -14.12 -1.84
CA LEU A 97 28.09 -12.86 -2.01
C LEU A 97 28.81 -11.68 -1.32
N PHE A 98 29.44 -11.89 -0.15
CA PHE A 98 30.24 -10.86 0.52
C PHE A 98 31.42 -10.44 -0.35
N LYS A 99 32.17 -11.40 -0.88
CA LYS A 99 33.32 -11.15 -1.76
C LYS A 99 32.92 -10.46 -3.06
N ASP A 100 31.79 -10.86 -3.65
CA ASP A 100 31.28 -10.24 -4.86
C ASP A 100 30.85 -8.78 -4.60
N LEU A 101 30.21 -8.49 -3.45
CA LEU A 101 29.81 -7.15 -3.07
C LEU A 101 30.99 -6.26 -2.65
N GLU A 102 32.00 -6.84 -1.99
CA GLU A 102 33.22 -6.13 -1.62
C GLU A 102 34.02 -5.70 -2.86
N ASN A 103 34.01 -6.54 -3.90
CA ASN A 103 34.67 -6.26 -5.18
C ASN A 103 33.79 -5.46 -6.16
N SER A 104 32.47 -5.37 -5.93
CA SER A 104 31.53 -4.66 -6.78
C SER A 104 31.30 -3.25 -6.25
N THR A 105 31.51 -2.27 -7.10
CA THR A 105 31.35 -0.84 -6.71
C THR A 105 29.87 -0.45 -6.49
N SER A 106 28.92 -1.25 -7.02
CA SER A 106 27.48 -0.97 -6.92
C SER A 106 26.60 -2.20 -7.20
N LEU A 107 25.43 -2.22 -6.57
CA LEU A 107 24.34 -3.18 -6.85
C LEU A 107 23.47 -2.63 -7.97
N THR A 108 23.73 -3.04 -9.21
CA THR A 108 23.00 -2.51 -10.38
C THR A 108 21.81 -3.36 -10.79
N PHE A 109 20.72 -2.70 -11.20
CA PHE A 109 19.52 -3.28 -11.82
C PHE A 109 19.01 -2.37 -12.92
N PHE A 110 18.92 -2.85 -14.16
CA PHE A 110 18.58 -2.02 -15.33
C PHE A 110 19.41 -0.73 -15.44
N ASN A 111 20.70 -0.81 -15.26
CA ASN A 111 21.63 0.32 -15.26
C ASN A 111 21.39 1.35 -14.14
N MET A 112 20.61 0.99 -13.11
CA MET A 112 20.37 1.80 -11.92
C MET A 112 21.12 1.22 -10.74
N ASP A 113 21.80 2.04 -9.96
CA ASP A 113 22.36 1.64 -8.67
C ASP A 113 21.24 1.59 -7.63
N LEU A 114 21.07 0.44 -6.99
CA LEU A 114 20.01 0.21 -6.00
C LEU A 114 20.29 0.85 -4.64
N GLN A 115 21.54 1.24 -4.38
CA GLN A 115 21.98 1.78 -3.09
C GLN A 115 21.80 3.29 -3.01
N ILE A 116 21.92 3.99 -4.14
CA ILE A 116 21.81 5.46 -4.17
C ILE A 116 20.37 5.90 -4.47
N PRO A 117 19.95 7.05 -3.93
CA PRO A 117 18.70 7.67 -4.31
C PRO A 117 18.80 8.34 -5.70
N PRO A 118 17.69 8.44 -6.45
CA PRO A 118 17.64 9.14 -7.73
C PRO A 118 18.13 10.59 -7.68
N SER A 119 18.04 11.24 -6.52
CA SER A 119 18.50 12.61 -6.28
C SER A 119 20.02 12.78 -6.37
N GLU A 120 20.78 11.73 -6.11
CA GLU A 120 22.26 11.75 -6.09
C GLU A 120 22.89 11.39 -7.44
N VAL A 121 22.10 10.94 -8.41
CA VAL A 121 22.59 10.65 -9.77
C VAL A 121 22.93 11.97 -10.48
N SER A 122 24.19 12.14 -10.92
CA SER A 122 24.69 13.39 -11.47
C SER A 122 24.23 13.61 -12.91
N GLU A 123 24.38 12.59 -13.76
CA GLU A 123 24.12 12.67 -15.19
C GLU A 123 22.63 12.60 -15.49
N TRP A 124 22.15 13.56 -16.29
CA TRP A 124 20.73 13.62 -16.65
C TRP A 124 20.22 12.36 -17.40
N ILE A 125 21.04 11.82 -18.30
CA ILE A 125 20.70 10.62 -19.07
C ILE A 125 20.59 9.40 -18.15
N GLU A 126 21.49 9.28 -17.19
CA GLU A 126 21.47 8.19 -16.21
C GLU A 126 20.27 8.27 -15.24
N ARG A 127 19.72 9.46 -15.02
CA ARG A 127 18.50 9.66 -14.21
C ARG A 127 17.23 9.14 -14.87
N VAL A 128 17.18 9.04 -16.18
CA VAL A 128 15.96 8.66 -16.91
C VAL A 128 15.34 7.35 -16.41
N PRO A 129 16.08 6.22 -16.25
CA PRO A 129 15.49 4.99 -15.78
C PRO A 129 14.93 5.10 -14.34
N TYR A 130 15.55 5.91 -13.47
CA TYR A 130 15.04 6.17 -12.12
C TYR A 130 13.72 6.93 -12.13
N LEU A 131 13.61 7.95 -13.00
CA LEU A 131 12.36 8.71 -13.17
C LEU A 131 11.25 7.84 -13.72
N VAL A 132 11.55 6.97 -14.68
CA VAL A 132 10.59 5.99 -15.22
C VAL A 132 10.13 5.04 -14.11
N LEU A 133 11.04 4.55 -13.27
CA LEU A 133 10.70 3.69 -12.13
C LEU A 133 9.75 4.40 -11.15
N ILE A 134 10.05 5.66 -10.76
CA ILE A 134 9.20 6.47 -9.89
C ILE A 134 7.81 6.70 -10.52
N LEU A 135 7.77 7.00 -11.82
CA LEU A 135 6.52 7.16 -12.55
C LEU A 135 5.66 5.88 -12.46
N PHE A 136 6.25 4.70 -12.64
CA PHE A 136 5.54 3.43 -12.50
C PHE A 136 5.05 3.20 -11.06
N VAL A 137 5.82 3.60 -10.04
CA VAL A 137 5.37 3.53 -8.64
C VAL A 137 4.13 4.40 -8.44
N ILE A 138 4.14 5.64 -8.94
CA ILE A 138 3.01 6.57 -8.84
C ILE A 138 1.79 6.00 -9.58
N LEU A 139 1.95 5.56 -10.83
CA LEU A 139 0.87 5.04 -11.65
C LEU A 139 0.23 3.78 -11.03
N THR A 140 1.04 2.83 -10.57
CA THR A 140 0.54 1.62 -9.91
C THR A 140 -0.15 1.92 -8.59
N ALA A 141 0.35 2.87 -7.80
CA ALA A 141 -0.27 3.30 -6.56
C ALA A 141 -1.60 4.04 -6.80
N LEU A 142 -1.69 4.90 -7.82
CA LEU A 142 -2.94 5.55 -8.25
C LEU A 142 -3.96 4.53 -8.74
N TYR A 143 -3.53 3.55 -9.52
CA TYR A 143 -4.41 2.48 -9.99
C TYR A 143 -4.96 1.65 -8.82
N GLN A 144 -4.10 1.26 -7.88
CA GLN A 144 -4.50 0.56 -6.66
C GLN A 144 -5.51 1.39 -5.85
N GLN A 145 -5.26 2.68 -5.69
CA GLN A 145 -6.17 3.59 -4.99
C GLN A 145 -7.54 3.67 -5.68
N GLN A 146 -7.57 3.70 -7.01
CA GLN A 146 -8.83 3.69 -7.76
C GLN A 146 -9.63 2.41 -7.54
N GLN A 147 -8.98 1.24 -7.47
CA GLN A 147 -9.66 -0.03 -7.18
C GLN A 147 -10.38 0.01 -5.82
N ILE A 148 -9.75 0.65 -4.82
CA ILE A 148 -10.32 0.79 -3.48
C ILE A 148 -11.46 1.82 -3.48
N THR A 149 -11.39 2.89 -4.27
CA THR A 149 -12.29 4.05 -4.18
C THR A 149 -13.50 3.98 -5.14
N LYS A 150 -13.51 3.09 -6.14
CA LYS A 150 -14.55 3.04 -7.20
C LYS A 150 -16.00 3.02 -6.70
N LYS A 151 -16.27 2.48 -5.50
CA LYS A 151 -17.62 2.46 -4.89
C LYS A 151 -17.99 3.73 -4.11
N SER A 152 -17.07 4.67 -3.89
CA SER A 152 -17.25 5.83 -3.00
C SER A 152 -17.59 7.16 -3.71
N ASN A 153 -17.82 7.14 -5.02
CA ASN A 153 -17.81 8.34 -5.87
C ASN A 153 -18.97 9.34 -5.69
N ASN A 154 -19.90 9.15 -4.76
CA ASN A 154 -21.08 10.03 -4.66
C ASN A 154 -21.28 10.63 -3.27
N SER A 155 -20.26 11.18 -2.64
CA SER A 155 -20.39 11.79 -1.33
C SER A 155 -20.06 13.28 -1.33
N ASN A 156 -21.10 14.13 -1.19
CA ASN A 156 -20.98 15.57 -0.86
C ASN A 156 -20.57 15.80 0.60
N ASN A 157 -19.98 14.81 1.28
CA ASN A 157 -19.57 14.91 2.66
C ASN A 157 -18.12 15.41 2.74
N PRO A 158 -17.81 16.50 3.46
CA PRO A 158 -16.46 17.04 3.61
C PRO A 158 -15.45 16.01 4.11
N GLN A 159 -15.87 15.14 5.03
CA GLN A 159 -14.99 14.10 5.63
C GLN A 159 -14.67 12.97 4.65
N ALA A 160 -15.63 12.58 3.81
CA ALA A 160 -15.39 11.61 2.73
C ALA A 160 -14.54 12.22 1.61
N GLN A 161 -14.72 13.50 1.31
CA GLN A 161 -13.88 14.24 0.37
C GLN A 161 -12.44 14.35 0.89
N GLN A 162 -12.23 14.59 2.18
CA GLN A 162 -10.92 14.62 2.80
C GLN A 162 -10.22 13.26 2.70
N MET A 163 -10.91 12.15 2.98
CA MET A 163 -10.39 10.79 2.81
C MET A 163 -10.03 10.49 1.35
N GLN A 164 -10.86 10.92 0.39
CA GLN A 164 -10.58 10.79 -1.04
C GLN A 164 -9.38 11.63 -1.46
N MET A 165 -9.25 12.84 -0.93
CA MET A 165 -8.14 13.73 -1.22
C MET A 165 -6.82 13.15 -0.69
N ILE A 166 -6.81 12.65 0.55
CA ILE A 166 -5.66 11.92 1.12
C ILE A 166 -5.28 10.74 0.22
N GLY A 167 -6.27 9.94 -0.23
CA GLY A 167 -6.03 8.81 -1.12
C GLY A 167 -5.43 9.20 -2.49
N LYS A 168 -5.72 10.39 -3.01
CA LYS A 168 -5.15 10.89 -4.27
C LYS A 168 -3.78 11.54 -4.07
N VAL A 169 -3.56 12.22 -2.96
CA VAL A 169 -2.31 12.93 -2.65
C VAL A 169 -1.22 11.94 -2.22
N MET A 170 -1.57 10.90 -1.46
CA MET A 170 -0.62 9.93 -0.94
C MET A 170 0.26 9.25 -2.01
N PRO A 171 -0.25 8.77 -3.15
CA PRO A 171 0.61 8.20 -4.19
C PRO A 171 1.65 9.19 -4.74
N ILE A 172 1.26 10.46 -4.89
CA ILE A 172 2.16 11.53 -5.34
C ILE A 172 3.23 11.81 -4.29
N PHE A 173 2.84 11.85 -3.02
CA PHE A 173 3.74 12.02 -1.89
C PHE A 173 4.74 10.86 -1.78
N PHE A 174 4.31 9.61 -1.98
CA PHE A 174 5.22 8.46 -2.06
C PHE A 174 6.17 8.54 -3.26
N GLY A 175 5.72 9.05 -4.40
CA GLY A 175 6.56 9.34 -5.55
C GLY A 175 7.66 10.37 -5.21
N PHE A 176 7.30 11.43 -4.51
CA PHE A 176 8.25 12.45 -4.05
C PHE A 176 9.27 11.87 -3.04
N ILE A 177 8.81 11.10 -2.07
CA ILE A 177 9.72 10.41 -1.13
C ILE A 177 10.65 9.44 -1.87
N SER A 178 10.16 8.74 -2.90
CA SER A 178 10.96 7.83 -3.72
C SER A 178 12.15 8.51 -4.42
N TRP A 179 12.10 9.84 -4.59
CA TRP A 179 13.21 10.63 -5.10
C TRP A 179 14.42 10.67 -4.15
N THR A 180 14.19 10.58 -2.84
CA THR A 180 15.20 10.67 -1.78
C THR A 180 15.58 9.33 -1.17
N LEU A 181 14.89 8.25 -1.55
CA LEU A 181 15.12 6.91 -1.02
C LEU A 181 16.05 6.10 -1.92
N PRO A 182 16.84 5.17 -1.37
CA PRO A 182 17.60 4.22 -2.15
C PRO A 182 16.72 3.51 -3.19
N THR A 183 17.21 3.43 -4.42
CA THR A 183 16.44 2.89 -5.56
C THR A 183 15.93 1.46 -5.33
N GLY A 184 16.64 0.65 -4.55
CA GLY A 184 16.18 -0.68 -4.16
C GLY A 184 14.86 -0.66 -3.38
N LEU A 185 14.59 0.40 -2.57
CA LEU A 185 13.28 0.59 -1.91
C LEU A 185 12.20 0.97 -2.91
N VAL A 186 12.53 1.75 -3.93
CA VAL A 186 11.58 2.11 -4.99
C VAL A 186 11.16 0.88 -5.79
N VAL A 187 12.11 -0.02 -6.08
CA VAL A 187 11.82 -1.34 -6.70
C VAL A 187 10.93 -2.19 -5.78
N TYR A 188 11.20 -2.18 -4.48
CA TYR A 188 10.35 -2.86 -3.49
C TYR A 188 8.91 -2.33 -3.52
N PHE A 189 8.71 -1.00 -3.55
CA PHE A 189 7.38 -0.39 -3.63
C PHE A 189 6.65 -0.75 -4.92
N LEU A 190 7.33 -0.70 -6.06
CA LEU A 190 6.75 -1.08 -7.34
C LEU A 190 6.27 -2.54 -7.33
N THR A 191 7.15 -3.45 -6.92
CA THR A 191 6.83 -4.89 -6.83
C THR A 191 5.68 -5.13 -5.86
N GLY A 192 5.69 -4.45 -4.70
CA GLY A 192 4.61 -4.53 -3.71
C GLY A 192 3.28 -4.01 -4.24
N ASN A 193 3.27 -2.91 -4.99
CA ASN A 193 2.06 -2.36 -5.60
C ASN A 193 1.48 -3.33 -6.63
N ILE A 194 2.30 -3.87 -7.53
CA ILE A 194 1.88 -4.85 -8.54
C ILE A 194 1.27 -6.08 -7.87
N PHE A 195 1.93 -6.60 -6.83
CA PHE A 195 1.43 -7.75 -6.09
C PHE A 195 0.07 -7.46 -5.43
N ARG A 196 -0.09 -6.30 -4.77
CA ARG A 196 -1.36 -5.88 -4.13
C ARG A 196 -2.49 -5.67 -5.14
N ILE A 197 -2.18 -5.16 -6.33
CA ILE A 197 -3.16 -5.05 -7.42
C ILE A 197 -3.70 -6.43 -7.79
N GLY A 198 -2.81 -7.42 -7.95
CA GLY A 198 -3.20 -8.80 -8.22
C GLY A 198 -3.99 -9.44 -7.07
N GLN A 199 -3.54 -9.22 -5.81
CA GLN A 199 -4.27 -9.68 -4.62
C GLN A 199 -5.68 -9.09 -4.55
N GLN A 200 -5.83 -7.80 -4.79
CA GLN A 200 -7.13 -7.12 -4.75
C GLN A 200 -8.09 -7.70 -5.80
N ALA A 201 -7.61 -7.92 -7.02
CA ALA A 201 -8.41 -8.54 -8.08
C ALA A 201 -8.85 -9.96 -7.70
N LEU A 202 -7.96 -10.74 -7.08
CA LEU A 202 -8.28 -12.08 -6.59
C LEU A 202 -9.33 -12.06 -5.48
N ILE A 203 -9.20 -11.16 -4.50
CA ILE A 203 -10.13 -11.04 -3.37
C ILE A 203 -11.53 -10.68 -3.87
N VAL A 204 -11.65 -9.70 -4.77
CA VAL A 204 -12.95 -9.32 -5.36
C VAL A 204 -13.60 -10.51 -6.05
N LYS A 205 -12.84 -11.26 -6.85
CA LYS A 205 -13.36 -12.44 -7.56
C LYS A 205 -13.80 -13.57 -6.61
N LEU A 206 -13.12 -13.73 -5.48
CA LEU A 206 -13.49 -14.73 -4.45
C LEU A 206 -14.77 -14.31 -3.73
N ASP A 207 -14.87 -13.04 -3.34
CA ASP A 207 -16.07 -12.50 -2.66
C ASP A 207 -17.30 -12.59 -3.56
N ASP A 208 -17.20 -12.24 -4.86
CA ASP A 208 -18.31 -12.36 -5.83
C ASP A 208 -18.79 -13.81 -5.97
N ARG A 209 -17.87 -14.78 -5.96
CA ARG A 209 -18.21 -16.22 -5.97
C ARG A 209 -18.93 -16.68 -4.70
N GLU A 210 -18.52 -16.18 -3.53
CA GLU A 210 -19.18 -16.50 -2.27
C GLU A 210 -20.60 -15.92 -2.21
N GLU A 211 -20.82 -14.71 -2.74
CA GLU A 211 -22.14 -14.08 -2.82
C GLU A 211 -23.08 -14.89 -3.75
N THR A 212 -22.63 -15.25 -4.94
CA THR A 212 -23.41 -16.06 -5.91
C THR A 212 -23.79 -17.44 -5.34
N LYS A 213 -22.87 -18.10 -4.61
CA LYS A 213 -23.18 -19.39 -3.96
C LYS A 213 -24.26 -19.26 -2.88
N LYS A 214 -24.24 -18.18 -2.10
CA LYS A 214 -25.25 -17.93 -1.05
C LYS A 214 -26.63 -17.63 -1.63
N GLU A 215 -26.72 -16.96 -2.77
CA GLU A 215 -27.98 -16.71 -3.48
C GLU A 215 -28.58 -18.02 -4.03
N ASN A 216 -27.74 -18.86 -4.65
CA ASN A 216 -28.18 -20.15 -5.19
C ASN A 216 -28.61 -21.18 -4.13
N THR A 217 -28.17 -21.00 -2.86
CA THR A 217 -28.54 -21.90 -1.74
C THR A 217 -29.80 -21.42 -1.02
N LYS A 218 -30.28 -20.21 -1.29
CA LYS A 218 -31.53 -19.66 -0.71
C LYS A 218 -32.75 -19.82 -1.60
N ASN A 219 -32.55 -20.18 -2.87
CA ASN A 219 -33.61 -20.57 -3.83
C ASN A 219 -33.70 -22.08 -3.90
#